data_2675232b78d192dbaae9bc782e22bad2
#
_entry.id   2675232b78d192dbaae9bc782e22bad2
#
_cell.length_a   1.000
_cell.length_b   1.000
_cell.length_c   1.000
_cell.angle_alpha   90.00
_cell.angle_beta   90.00
_cell.angle_gamma   90.00
#
_symmetry.space_group_name_H-M   'P 1'
#
loop_
_entity.id
_entity.type
_entity.pdbx_description
1 polymer ?
#
loop_
_entity_poly.entity_id
_entity_poly.type
_entity_poly.pdbx_seq_one_letter_code
_entity_poly.pdbx_strand_id
1 'polypeptide(L)'
;RIRANSVTNSTGTGAPALPNGVNITGVCSATSFVGDGSGLSGAGATLNDDASTDSTMYPVFSASTSGSLSTAKITSTKLTFNPSSGTLTSTVVNSSSDENLKKDISTIEGALDKVKQLRGVDFAWKQSDEKGKGVIAQELQEVFPELVSSDSTGNLSVNYTGLIAVLIEAIKELSDK
;
A
#
# COMPACT_ATOMS: atom_id res chain seq x y z
N ARG A 1 33.44 -15.59 -40.24
CA ARG A 1 32.42 -16.36 -39.54
C ARG A 1 33.13 -17.39 -38.66
N ILE A 2 32.94 -17.29 -37.32
CA ILE A 2 33.50 -18.27 -36.39
C ILE A 2 32.41 -19.30 -36.10
N ARG A 3 32.69 -20.57 -36.19
CA ARG A 3 31.87 -21.67 -35.73
C ARG A 3 32.68 -22.42 -34.67
N ALA A 4 32.22 -22.39 -33.41
CA ALA A 4 32.92 -23.05 -32.33
C ALA A 4 31.92 -23.70 -31.38
N ASN A 5 32.28 -24.86 -30.80
CA ASN A 5 31.51 -25.52 -29.77
C ASN A 5 31.73 -24.83 -28.40
N SER A 6 32.86 -24.17 -28.20
CA SER A 6 33.15 -23.37 -27.03
C SER A 6 34.11 -22.22 -27.40
N VAL A 7 34.01 -21.13 -26.63
CA VAL A 7 34.90 -19.99 -26.67
C VAL A 7 35.44 -19.77 -25.27
N THR A 8 36.74 -19.82 -25.11
CA THR A 8 37.47 -19.64 -23.85
C THR A 8 38.49 -18.50 -23.96
N ASN A 9 39.12 -18.11 -22.85
CA ASN A 9 40.23 -17.20 -22.87
C ASN A 9 41.45 -17.82 -23.62
N SER A 10 42.53 -17.05 -23.82
CA SER A 10 43.72 -17.49 -24.56
C SER A 10 44.42 -18.69 -23.95
N THR A 11 44.25 -18.97 -22.66
CA THR A 11 44.80 -20.13 -21.96
C THR A 11 43.91 -21.36 -21.98
N GLY A 12 42.66 -21.26 -22.51
CA GLY A 12 41.70 -22.35 -22.57
C GLY A 12 41.04 -22.73 -21.25
N THR A 13 41.31 -22.00 -20.19
CA THR A 13 40.91 -22.35 -18.80
C THR A 13 39.83 -21.46 -18.18
N GLY A 14 39.42 -20.43 -18.86
CA GLY A 14 38.45 -19.45 -18.32
C GLY A 14 37.60 -18.77 -19.38
N ALA A 15 36.71 -17.89 -18.91
CA ALA A 15 35.82 -17.12 -19.78
C ALA A 15 36.63 -16.11 -20.64
N PRO A 16 36.23 -15.86 -21.90
CA PRO A 16 36.82 -14.81 -22.72
C PRO A 16 36.46 -13.42 -22.17
N ALA A 17 37.44 -12.50 -22.18
CA ALA A 17 37.16 -11.10 -21.92
C ALA A 17 36.68 -10.41 -23.19
N LEU A 18 35.54 -9.74 -23.15
CA LEU A 18 34.96 -9.00 -24.27
C LEU A 18 34.74 -7.53 -23.83
N PRO A 19 35.82 -6.72 -23.82
CA PRO A 19 35.80 -5.38 -23.22
C PRO A 19 34.86 -4.40 -23.89
N ASN A 20 34.44 -4.66 -25.15
CA ASN A 20 33.47 -3.84 -25.89
C ASN A 20 32.07 -4.44 -25.92
N GLY A 21 31.83 -5.47 -25.05
CA GLY A 21 30.51 -6.14 -24.97
C GLY A 21 30.25 -7.12 -26.12
N VAL A 22 29.05 -7.67 -26.12
CA VAL A 22 28.54 -8.62 -27.13
C VAL A 22 27.18 -8.18 -27.60
N ASN A 23 26.97 -8.14 -28.92
CA ASN A 23 25.64 -8.00 -29.51
C ASN A 23 25.11 -9.38 -29.88
N ILE A 24 24.02 -9.81 -29.24
CA ILE A 24 23.37 -11.10 -29.48
C ILE A 24 22.01 -10.86 -30.12
N THR A 25 21.87 -11.28 -31.39
CA THR A 25 20.57 -11.28 -32.07
C THR A 25 19.90 -12.62 -31.81
N GLY A 26 19.12 -12.72 -30.74
CA GLY A 26 18.48 -13.96 -30.31
C GLY A 26 18.52 -14.16 -28.81
N VAL A 27 18.46 -15.42 -28.37
CA VAL A 27 18.47 -15.77 -26.94
C VAL A 27 19.88 -15.91 -26.43
N CYS A 28 20.17 -15.23 -25.29
CA CYS A 28 21.36 -15.49 -24.48
C CYS A 28 20.92 -16.34 -23.27
N SER A 29 21.46 -17.56 -23.16
CA SER A 29 21.23 -18.44 -22.01
C SER A 29 22.48 -18.50 -21.15
N ALA A 30 22.35 -18.19 -19.88
CA ALA A 30 23.44 -18.27 -18.90
C ALA A 30 22.90 -18.78 -17.56
N THR A 31 23.76 -19.44 -16.78
CA THR A 31 23.41 -19.89 -15.42
C THR A 31 23.19 -18.70 -14.47
N SER A 32 23.90 -17.60 -14.71
CA SER A 32 23.75 -16.34 -13.96
C SER A 32 24.25 -15.15 -14.78
N PHE A 33 23.67 -13.98 -14.52
CA PHE A 33 24.17 -12.68 -14.95
C PHE A 33 24.62 -11.90 -13.73
N VAL A 34 25.82 -11.33 -13.75
CA VAL A 34 26.39 -10.52 -12.66
C VAL A 34 26.42 -9.07 -13.11
N GLY A 35 25.82 -8.18 -12.34
CA GLY A 35 25.70 -6.76 -12.61
C GLY A 35 24.49 -6.16 -11.90
N ASP A 36 24.31 -4.85 -11.99
CA ASP A 36 23.17 -4.15 -11.37
C ASP A 36 21.84 -4.33 -12.12
N GLY A 37 21.88 -4.87 -13.32
CA GLY A 37 20.67 -5.10 -14.14
C GLY A 37 20.01 -3.83 -14.66
N SER A 38 20.54 -2.64 -14.40
CA SER A 38 19.91 -1.35 -14.76
C SER A 38 19.70 -1.17 -16.27
N GLY A 39 20.52 -1.85 -17.08
CA GLY A 39 20.41 -1.86 -18.54
C GLY A 39 19.49 -2.95 -19.13
N LEU A 40 18.86 -3.78 -18.30
CA LEU A 40 17.96 -4.84 -18.76
C LEU A 40 16.53 -4.31 -18.87
N SER A 41 16.02 -4.13 -20.06
CA SER A 41 14.60 -3.83 -20.31
C SER A 41 13.76 -5.10 -20.32
N GLY A 42 12.59 -5.07 -19.68
CA GLY A 42 11.70 -6.23 -19.63
C GLY A 42 12.10 -7.34 -18.64
N ALA A 43 13.16 -7.12 -17.82
CA ALA A 43 13.56 -8.05 -16.77
C ALA A 43 12.78 -7.88 -15.46
N GLY A 44 11.90 -6.90 -15.38
CA GLY A 44 11.06 -6.62 -14.21
C GLY A 44 9.71 -7.36 -14.25
N ALA A 45 8.98 -7.31 -13.14
CA ALA A 45 7.61 -7.79 -13.09
C ALA A 45 6.69 -6.92 -13.95
N THR A 46 5.78 -7.55 -14.69
CA THR A 46 4.70 -6.83 -15.38
C THR A 46 3.63 -6.46 -14.34
N LEU A 47 3.22 -5.19 -14.33
CA LEU A 47 2.11 -4.72 -13.51
C LEU A 47 0.82 -4.81 -14.33
N ASN A 48 -0.16 -5.52 -13.81
CA ASN A 48 -1.51 -5.60 -14.36
C ASN A 48 -2.49 -5.10 -13.30
N ASP A 49 -3.49 -4.32 -13.73
CA ASP A 49 -4.61 -3.97 -12.86
C ASP A 49 -5.46 -5.22 -12.60
N ASP A 50 -5.78 -5.46 -11.33
CA ASP A 50 -6.58 -6.60 -10.90
C ASP A 50 -7.56 -6.16 -9.81
N ALA A 51 -8.82 -6.07 -10.19
CA ALA A 51 -9.95 -5.77 -9.28
C ALA A 51 -10.94 -6.93 -9.20
N SER A 52 -10.61 -8.11 -9.71
CA SER A 52 -11.54 -9.22 -9.85
C SER A 52 -11.10 -10.54 -9.21
N THR A 53 -9.79 -10.73 -8.98
CA THR A 53 -9.30 -11.97 -8.40
C THR A 53 -9.75 -12.11 -6.95
N ASP A 54 -10.56 -13.13 -6.68
CA ASP A 54 -10.98 -13.50 -5.32
C ASP A 54 -9.95 -14.44 -4.69
N SER A 55 -8.84 -13.88 -4.27
CA SER A 55 -7.79 -14.59 -3.55
C SER A 55 -7.00 -13.65 -2.64
N THR A 56 -6.30 -14.23 -1.67
CA THR A 56 -5.43 -13.46 -0.76
C THR A 56 -4.16 -13.06 -1.48
N MET A 57 -3.90 -11.76 -1.57
CA MET A 57 -2.65 -11.20 -2.06
C MET A 57 -1.78 -10.67 -0.92
N TYR A 58 -0.47 -10.67 -1.15
CA TYR A 58 0.52 -10.31 -0.14
C TYR A 58 1.29 -9.07 -0.59
N PRO A 59 1.13 -7.92 0.09
CA PRO A 59 1.92 -6.73 -0.18
C PRO A 59 3.42 -7.01 -0.08
N VAL A 60 4.18 -6.43 -1.00
CA VAL A 60 5.64 -6.56 -1.04
C VAL A 60 6.29 -5.40 -0.29
N PHE A 61 7.23 -5.72 0.59
CA PHE A 61 7.97 -4.76 1.41
C PHE A 61 9.46 -4.81 1.10
N SER A 62 10.10 -3.66 1.20
CA SER A 62 11.55 -3.52 1.17
C SER A 62 12.06 -2.97 2.51
N ALA A 63 13.18 -3.48 2.97
CA ALA A 63 13.91 -2.91 4.11
C ALA A 63 14.78 -1.71 3.71
N SER A 64 14.92 -1.45 2.40
CA SER A 64 15.70 -0.34 1.87
C SER A 64 14.81 0.82 1.46
N THR A 65 15.26 2.03 1.76
CA THR A 65 14.58 3.29 1.38
C THR A 65 15.12 3.88 0.07
N SER A 66 16.19 3.31 -0.49
CA SER A 66 16.83 3.77 -1.73
C SER A 66 17.63 2.64 -2.39
N GLY A 67 18.02 2.81 -3.66
CA GLY A 67 18.79 1.84 -4.43
C GLY A 67 17.95 0.75 -5.10
N SER A 68 18.60 -0.29 -5.60
CA SER A 68 17.96 -1.41 -6.27
C SER A 68 17.29 -2.36 -5.27
N LEU A 69 16.13 -2.88 -5.60
CA LEU A 69 15.43 -3.90 -4.80
C LEU A 69 16.12 -5.26 -5.01
N SER A 70 17.07 -5.60 -4.13
CA SER A 70 17.77 -6.89 -4.16
C SER A 70 16.98 -8.04 -3.52
N THR A 71 16.09 -7.71 -2.57
CA THR A 71 15.26 -8.68 -1.87
C THR A 71 13.91 -8.07 -1.55
N ALA A 72 12.85 -8.68 -2.04
CA ALA A 72 11.47 -8.38 -1.67
C ALA A 72 11.04 -9.29 -0.52
N LYS A 73 10.29 -8.74 0.43
CA LYS A 73 9.72 -9.48 1.56
C LYS A 73 8.21 -9.37 1.54
N ILE A 74 7.55 -10.44 1.93
CA ILE A 74 6.10 -10.50 2.16
C ILE A 74 5.82 -11.00 3.56
N THR A 75 4.59 -10.81 4.03
CA THR A 75 4.05 -11.53 5.18
C THR A 75 2.80 -12.28 4.74
N SER A 76 2.71 -13.56 5.06
CA SER A 76 1.57 -14.41 4.69
C SER A 76 0.41 -14.38 5.69
N THR A 77 0.64 -13.77 6.88
CA THR A 77 -0.31 -13.86 8.00
C THR A 77 -0.63 -12.51 8.66
N LYS A 78 0.18 -11.46 8.44
CA LYS A 78 0.07 -10.21 9.18
C LYS A 78 -0.59 -9.08 8.42
N LEU A 79 -0.43 -9.04 7.11
CA LEU A 79 -1.05 -8.05 6.22
C LEU A 79 -1.35 -8.70 4.88
N THR A 80 -2.60 -8.69 4.47
CA THR A 80 -3.07 -9.28 3.23
C THR A 80 -4.10 -8.37 2.56
N PHE A 81 -4.26 -8.51 1.24
CA PHE A 81 -5.23 -7.77 0.45
C PHE A 81 -6.00 -8.74 -0.45
N ASN A 82 -7.31 -8.54 -0.58
CA ASN A 82 -8.14 -9.25 -1.55
C ASN A 82 -8.64 -8.25 -2.60
N PRO A 83 -8.21 -8.37 -3.88
CA PRO A 83 -8.59 -7.43 -4.94
C PRO A 83 -10.08 -7.40 -5.23
N SER A 84 -10.76 -8.56 -5.21
CA SER A 84 -12.18 -8.66 -5.54
C SER A 84 -13.06 -7.91 -4.53
N SER A 85 -12.78 -8.02 -3.23
CA SER A 85 -13.55 -7.33 -2.19
C SER A 85 -12.98 -5.97 -1.77
N GLY A 86 -11.75 -5.64 -2.20
CA GLY A 86 -11.01 -4.47 -1.71
C GLY A 86 -10.60 -4.55 -0.23
N THR A 87 -10.68 -5.73 0.37
CA THR A 87 -10.43 -5.90 1.81
C THR A 87 -8.93 -5.94 2.11
N LEU A 88 -8.47 -5.02 2.95
CA LEU A 88 -7.14 -5.04 3.57
C LEU A 88 -7.26 -5.61 4.98
N THR A 89 -6.62 -6.76 5.23
CA THR A 89 -6.63 -7.42 6.54
C THR A 89 -5.27 -7.29 7.21
N SER A 90 -5.25 -6.79 8.44
CA SER A 90 -4.05 -6.75 9.27
C SER A 90 -4.32 -7.29 10.68
N THR A 91 -3.30 -7.88 11.30
CA THR A 91 -3.42 -8.39 12.68
C THR A 91 -3.59 -7.24 13.68
N VAL A 92 -2.90 -6.12 13.48
CA VAL A 92 -2.92 -4.92 14.32
C VAL A 92 -2.72 -3.69 13.45
N VAL A 93 -3.50 -2.65 13.71
CA VAL A 93 -3.29 -1.30 13.15
C VAL A 93 -2.98 -0.35 14.29
N ASN A 94 -1.75 0.16 14.34
CA ASN A 94 -1.33 1.19 15.28
C ASN A 94 -1.16 2.52 14.55
N SER A 95 -1.82 3.55 15.06
CA SER A 95 -1.63 4.92 14.60
C SER A 95 -0.66 5.66 15.52
N SER A 96 0.31 6.38 14.95
CA SER A 96 1.24 7.22 15.72
C SER A 96 0.47 8.27 16.53
N SER A 97 0.73 8.35 17.83
CA SER A 97 0.03 9.26 18.74
C SER A 97 0.92 9.84 19.85
N ASP A 98 2.24 9.80 19.64
CA ASP A 98 3.23 10.37 20.58
C ASP A 98 3.02 11.89 20.71
N GLU A 99 3.05 12.39 21.95
CA GLU A 99 2.90 13.81 22.28
C GLU A 99 3.98 14.66 21.59
N ASN A 100 5.21 14.16 21.48
CA ASN A 100 6.32 14.87 20.83
C ASN A 100 6.13 15.11 19.33
N LEU A 101 5.17 14.41 18.70
CA LEU A 101 4.81 14.59 17.29
C LEU A 101 3.65 15.56 17.09
N LYS A 102 3.11 16.12 18.20
CA LYS A 102 1.91 16.98 18.20
C LYS A 102 2.22 18.36 18.75
N LYS A 103 1.45 19.33 18.35
CA LYS A 103 1.47 20.69 18.87
C LYS A 103 0.04 21.19 19.08
N ASP A 104 -0.11 22.27 19.83
CA ASP A 104 -1.40 22.95 20.05
C ASP A 104 -2.47 21.98 20.60
N ILE A 105 -2.05 21.13 21.58
CA ILE A 105 -2.91 20.11 22.16
C ILE A 105 -3.93 20.77 23.08
N SER A 106 -5.21 20.55 22.78
CA SER A 106 -6.32 21.02 23.62
C SER A 106 -7.41 19.95 23.70
N THR A 107 -8.21 20.00 24.74
CA THR A 107 -9.40 19.16 24.88
C THR A 107 -10.46 19.56 23.84
N ILE A 108 -11.17 18.58 23.28
CA ILE A 108 -12.28 18.83 22.34
C ILE A 108 -13.47 19.30 23.14
N GLU A 109 -13.98 20.48 22.83
CA GLU A 109 -15.15 21.07 23.46
C GLU A 109 -16.41 20.98 22.57
N GLY A 110 -17.59 20.87 23.19
CA GLY A 110 -18.86 20.77 22.50
C GLY A 110 -19.02 19.50 21.67
N ALA A 111 -18.31 18.45 22.04
CA ALA A 111 -18.27 17.19 21.32
C ALA A 111 -19.66 16.53 21.22
N LEU A 112 -20.43 16.54 22.31
CA LEU A 112 -21.76 15.94 22.35
C LEU A 112 -22.74 16.64 21.37
N ASP A 113 -22.71 17.95 21.30
CA ASP A 113 -23.63 18.70 20.43
C ASP A 113 -23.26 18.55 18.95
N LYS A 114 -21.97 18.37 18.64
CA LYS A 114 -21.49 18.03 17.29
C LYS A 114 -21.86 16.59 16.91
N VAL A 115 -21.66 15.62 17.80
CA VAL A 115 -22.00 14.21 17.55
C VAL A 115 -23.52 14.04 17.34
N LYS A 116 -24.37 14.80 18.01
CA LYS A 116 -25.82 14.77 17.78
C LYS A 116 -26.26 15.21 16.38
N GLN A 117 -25.42 15.92 15.65
CA GLN A 117 -25.68 16.31 14.26
C GLN A 117 -25.35 15.19 13.26
N LEU A 118 -24.60 14.18 13.70
CA LEU A 118 -24.24 13.03 12.88
C LEU A 118 -25.27 11.91 13.03
N ARG A 119 -25.36 11.08 12.01
CA ARG A 119 -26.16 9.84 12.07
C ARG A 119 -25.32 8.64 11.66
N GLY A 120 -25.46 7.55 12.39
CA GLY A 120 -25.03 6.23 11.94
C GLY A 120 -26.03 5.68 10.93
N VAL A 121 -25.56 5.07 9.86
CA VAL A 121 -26.40 4.51 8.80
C VAL A 121 -26.07 3.07 8.50
N ASP A 122 -27.07 2.28 8.15
CA ASP A 122 -26.92 1.04 7.41
C ASP A 122 -26.93 1.36 5.92
N PHE A 123 -26.03 0.74 5.15
CA PHE A 123 -25.96 0.94 3.71
C PHE A 123 -25.63 -0.36 2.96
N ALA A 124 -25.73 -0.34 1.66
CA ALA A 124 -25.15 -1.35 0.78
C ALA A 124 -24.26 -0.67 -0.26
N TRP A 125 -23.16 -1.32 -0.60
CA TRP A 125 -22.25 -0.85 -1.65
C TRP A 125 -22.94 -1.02 -3.02
N LYS A 126 -22.96 0.04 -3.85
CA LYS A 126 -23.63 0.03 -5.17
C LYS A 126 -23.06 -1.02 -6.14
N GLN A 127 -21.81 -1.40 -5.96
CA GLN A 127 -21.12 -2.31 -6.87
C GLN A 127 -21.26 -3.78 -6.49
N SER A 128 -21.49 -4.09 -5.21
CA SER A 128 -21.50 -5.47 -4.70
C SER A 128 -22.77 -5.87 -3.94
N ASP A 129 -23.65 -4.90 -3.66
CA ASP A 129 -24.79 -5.07 -2.74
C ASP A 129 -24.41 -5.52 -1.31
N GLU A 130 -23.11 -5.53 -1.00
CA GLU A 130 -22.58 -5.90 0.32
C GLU A 130 -23.01 -4.86 1.35
N LYS A 131 -23.53 -5.33 2.49
CA LYS A 131 -24.07 -4.49 3.55
C LYS A 131 -22.96 -3.98 4.48
N GLY A 132 -23.06 -2.71 4.86
CA GLY A 132 -22.16 -2.07 5.80
C GLY A 132 -22.87 -1.15 6.79
N LYS A 133 -22.12 -0.68 7.77
CA LYS A 133 -22.52 0.34 8.74
C LYS A 133 -21.47 1.42 8.80
N GLY A 134 -21.88 2.67 8.93
CA GLY A 134 -20.93 3.77 9.03
C GLY A 134 -21.61 5.13 9.08
N VAL A 135 -20.87 6.15 8.69
CA VAL A 135 -21.37 7.53 8.52
C VAL A 135 -21.25 7.94 7.07
N ILE A 136 -21.98 8.97 6.67
CA ILE A 136 -21.87 9.56 5.33
C ILE A 136 -20.81 10.64 5.36
N ALA A 137 -19.79 10.52 4.49
CA ALA A 137 -18.63 11.42 4.48
C ALA A 137 -19.03 12.89 4.25
N GLN A 138 -20.00 13.16 3.40
CA GLN A 138 -20.52 14.52 3.14
C GLN A 138 -21.14 15.14 4.40
N GLU A 139 -21.92 14.36 5.16
CA GLU A 139 -22.53 14.84 6.40
C GLU A 139 -21.48 15.07 7.48
N LEU A 140 -20.47 14.18 7.57
CA LEU A 140 -19.34 14.33 8.48
C LEU A 140 -18.51 15.58 8.16
N GLN A 141 -18.33 15.89 6.87
CA GLN A 141 -17.54 17.02 6.42
C GLN A 141 -18.10 18.37 6.87
N GLU A 142 -19.42 18.47 7.03
CA GLU A 142 -20.06 19.69 7.52
C GLU A 142 -19.78 19.97 9.01
N VAL A 143 -19.50 18.90 9.80
CA VAL A 143 -19.31 18.99 11.25
C VAL A 143 -17.82 18.86 11.63
N PHE A 144 -17.09 17.97 10.96
CA PHE A 144 -15.67 17.66 11.20
C PHE A 144 -14.92 17.54 9.87
N PRO A 145 -14.69 18.63 9.13
CA PRO A 145 -14.03 18.60 7.83
C PRO A 145 -12.63 17.99 7.89
N GLU A 146 -11.93 18.11 9.03
CA GLU A 146 -10.60 17.54 9.26
C GLU A 146 -10.58 15.99 9.30
N LEU A 147 -11.72 15.36 9.47
CA LEU A 147 -11.85 13.88 9.46
C LEU A 147 -12.24 13.33 8.09
N VAL A 148 -12.34 14.19 7.07
CA VAL A 148 -12.71 13.79 5.71
C VAL A 148 -11.60 14.14 4.73
N SER A 149 -11.27 13.20 3.88
CA SER A 149 -10.30 13.38 2.78
C SER A 149 -10.95 13.04 1.45
N SER A 150 -10.48 13.67 0.37
CA SER A 150 -10.91 13.32 -0.99
C SER A 150 -9.77 12.70 -1.78
N ASP A 151 -10.08 11.73 -2.63
CA ASP A 151 -9.15 11.18 -3.60
C ASP A 151 -9.07 12.05 -4.88
N SER A 152 -8.24 11.64 -5.85
CA SER A 152 -8.08 12.34 -7.13
C SER A 152 -9.31 12.32 -8.03
N THR A 153 -10.28 11.47 -7.75
CA THR A 153 -11.57 11.35 -8.48
C THR A 153 -12.71 12.09 -7.79
N GLY A 154 -12.44 12.67 -6.60
CA GLY A 154 -13.43 13.41 -5.81
C GLY A 154 -14.27 12.55 -4.86
N ASN A 155 -13.97 11.24 -4.73
CA ASN A 155 -14.63 10.41 -3.72
C ASN A 155 -14.11 10.77 -2.33
N LEU A 156 -15.03 10.84 -1.37
CA LEU A 156 -14.72 11.17 0.01
C LEU A 156 -14.48 9.91 0.85
N SER A 157 -13.52 9.99 1.77
CA SER A 157 -13.20 8.97 2.77
C SER A 157 -13.17 9.55 4.17
N VAL A 158 -13.45 8.70 5.16
CA VAL A 158 -13.58 9.08 6.57
C VAL A 158 -12.43 8.52 7.40
N ASN A 159 -11.81 9.38 8.20
CA ASN A 159 -10.89 8.94 9.25
C ASN A 159 -11.68 8.49 10.50
N TYR A 160 -12.12 7.24 10.50
CA TYR A 160 -12.87 6.66 11.62
C TYR A 160 -12.08 6.63 12.94
N THR A 161 -10.75 6.50 12.88
CA THR A 161 -9.90 6.52 14.08
C THR A 161 -9.95 7.88 14.77
N GLY A 162 -10.02 8.97 14.01
CA GLY A 162 -10.16 10.32 14.54
C GLY A 162 -11.48 10.57 15.28
N LEU A 163 -12.57 9.90 14.88
CA LEU A 163 -13.86 9.98 15.56
C LEU A 163 -13.83 9.44 16.99
N ILE A 164 -12.91 8.54 17.32
CA ILE A 164 -12.80 7.95 18.67
C ILE A 164 -12.55 9.05 19.72
N ALA A 165 -11.67 10.01 19.45
CA ALA A 165 -11.37 11.11 20.37
C ALA A 165 -12.61 11.99 20.61
N VAL A 166 -13.37 12.29 19.56
CA VAL A 166 -14.60 13.06 19.64
C VAL A 166 -15.66 12.32 20.46
N LEU A 167 -15.82 11.01 20.26
CA LEU A 167 -16.76 10.18 21.02
C LEU A 167 -16.38 10.08 22.49
N ILE A 168 -15.11 10.04 22.83
CA ILE A 168 -14.63 10.04 24.22
C ILE A 168 -15.14 11.32 24.94
N GLU A 169 -14.92 12.48 24.36
CA GLU A 169 -15.36 13.74 24.99
C GLU A 169 -16.89 13.90 24.97
N ALA A 170 -17.58 13.45 23.90
CA ALA A 170 -19.05 13.45 23.87
C ALA A 170 -19.67 12.56 24.96
N ILE A 171 -19.05 11.41 25.27
CA ILE A 171 -19.49 10.52 26.36
C ILE A 171 -19.30 11.20 27.72
N LYS A 172 -18.15 11.85 27.94
CA LYS A 172 -17.90 12.60 29.19
C LYS A 172 -18.94 13.74 29.36
N GLU A 173 -19.14 14.56 28.34
CA GLU A 173 -20.14 15.64 28.38
C GLU A 173 -21.57 15.11 28.59
N LEU A 174 -21.89 13.90 28.13
CA LEU A 174 -23.18 13.25 28.40
C LEU A 174 -23.29 12.74 29.84
N SER A 175 -22.19 12.25 30.41
CA SER A 175 -22.13 11.73 31.79
C SER A 175 -22.25 12.81 32.84
N ASP A 176 -21.83 14.04 32.52
CA ASP A 176 -21.82 15.19 33.42
C ASP A 176 -23.19 15.95 33.44
N LYS A 177 -24.18 15.45 32.72
CA LYS A 177 -25.57 15.99 32.68
C LYS A 177 -26.51 15.25 33.61
#